data_aff83921ffe7b4f1f453ca7410dde323
#
_entry.id   aff83921ffe7b4f1f453ca7410dde323
#
_cell.length_a   1.000
_cell.length_b   1.000
_cell.length_c   1.000
_cell.angle_alpha   90.00
_cell.angle_beta   90.00
_cell.angle_gamma   90.00
#
_symmetry.space_group_name_H-M   'P 1'
#
loop_
_entity.id
_entity.type
_entity.pdbx_description
1 polymer ?
#
loop_
_entity_poly.entity_id
_entity_poly.type
_entity_poly.pdbx_seq_one_letter_code
_entity_poly.pdbx_strand_id
1 'polypeptide(L)'
;MDRTKYVVPFEDCDLSMVDRVGGKCASLGELLKAHIPVPPGFAITTEAYEQFLKENGLTERVLARLKDLDDSMVEAIHDASQEIRTWIEAGSISETLEDFFADHYRLLSRRTRTPALPVSVRSSATAEDLPDASFAGQQETYLWVRGVDDLLESIRKCWSSLFTPRAISYRIRMGFD
;
A
#
# COMPACT_ATOMS: atom_id res chain seq x y z
N MET A 1 -16.65 -3.63 -15.80
CA MET A 1 -15.76 -2.95 -14.83
C MET A 1 -14.43 -3.68 -14.88
N ASP A 2 -13.34 -3.00 -15.09
CA ASP A 2 -12.01 -3.62 -15.19
C ASP A 2 -11.66 -4.24 -13.82
N ARG A 3 -11.55 -5.57 -13.78
CA ARG A 3 -11.27 -6.30 -12.52
C ARG A 3 -9.87 -6.07 -11.99
N THR A 4 -8.96 -5.59 -12.84
CA THR A 4 -7.57 -5.33 -12.50
C THR A 4 -7.30 -3.88 -12.07
N LYS A 5 -8.34 -3.03 -12.06
CA LYS A 5 -8.17 -1.61 -11.72
C LYS A 5 -7.65 -1.41 -10.30
N TYR A 6 -8.21 -2.08 -9.32
CA TYR A 6 -7.88 -1.88 -7.90
C TYR A 6 -7.09 -3.02 -7.28
N VAL A 7 -7.15 -4.21 -7.86
CA VAL A 7 -6.45 -5.41 -7.38
C VAL A 7 -5.90 -6.20 -8.55
N VAL A 8 -4.64 -6.61 -8.46
CA VAL A 8 -3.95 -7.44 -9.47
C VAL A 8 -3.39 -8.69 -8.79
N PRO A 9 -3.80 -9.91 -9.18
CA PRO A 9 -3.15 -11.14 -8.72
C PRO A 9 -1.65 -11.14 -9.06
N PHE A 10 -0.81 -11.77 -8.23
CA PHE A 10 0.64 -11.78 -8.49
C PHE A 10 1.00 -12.43 -9.82
N GLU A 11 0.24 -13.44 -10.25
CA GLU A 11 0.41 -14.08 -11.55
C GLU A 11 0.22 -13.15 -12.76
N ASP A 12 -0.50 -12.04 -12.56
CA ASP A 12 -0.77 -11.02 -13.59
C ASP A 12 0.13 -9.79 -13.46
N CYS A 13 0.98 -9.71 -12.41
CA CYS A 13 1.94 -8.63 -12.23
C CYS A 13 3.16 -8.80 -13.12
N ASP A 14 3.77 -7.67 -13.51
CA ASP A 14 5.06 -7.65 -14.21
C ASP A 14 5.79 -6.31 -14.03
N LEU A 15 7.02 -6.23 -14.55
CA LEU A 15 7.84 -5.03 -14.45
C LEU A 15 7.26 -3.80 -15.16
N SER A 16 6.36 -3.97 -16.13
CA SER A 16 5.68 -2.83 -16.76
C SER A 16 4.64 -2.18 -15.85
N MET A 17 4.28 -2.85 -14.75
CA MET A 17 3.27 -2.41 -13.79
C MET A 17 3.87 -1.77 -12.51
N VAL A 18 5.17 -1.50 -12.46
CA VAL A 18 5.82 -0.95 -11.26
C VAL A 18 5.11 0.30 -10.73
N ASP A 19 4.66 1.18 -11.61
CA ASP A 19 3.93 2.40 -11.24
C ASP A 19 2.55 2.13 -10.61
N ARG A 20 2.00 0.93 -10.80
CA ARG A 20 0.67 0.54 -10.31
C ARG A 20 0.73 -0.37 -9.09
N VAL A 21 1.68 -1.30 -9.04
CA VAL A 21 1.73 -2.35 -8.01
C VAL A 21 2.99 -2.28 -7.14
N GLY A 22 3.91 -1.38 -7.47
CA GLY A 22 5.21 -1.23 -6.81
C GLY A 22 6.22 -2.32 -7.18
N GLY A 23 7.50 -2.05 -6.89
CA GLY A 23 8.62 -2.91 -7.29
C GLY A 23 8.53 -4.33 -6.74
N LYS A 24 8.12 -4.50 -5.47
CA LYS A 24 8.00 -5.84 -4.84
C LYS A 24 6.98 -6.72 -5.55
N CYS A 25 5.78 -6.19 -5.84
CA CYS A 25 4.74 -6.99 -6.49
C CYS A 25 5.08 -7.29 -7.95
N ALA A 26 5.66 -6.33 -8.67
CA ALA A 26 6.16 -6.52 -10.02
C ALA A 26 7.22 -7.63 -10.06
N SER A 27 8.18 -7.61 -9.14
CA SER A 27 9.23 -8.64 -9.03
C SER A 27 8.65 -10.03 -8.68
N LEU A 28 7.63 -10.12 -7.80
CA LEU A 28 6.96 -11.38 -7.50
C LEU A 28 6.29 -11.98 -8.74
N GLY A 29 5.68 -11.15 -9.59
CA GLY A 29 5.13 -11.58 -10.87
C GLY A 29 6.19 -12.15 -11.81
N GLU A 30 7.33 -11.50 -11.94
CA GLU A 30 8.45 -12.02 -12.75
C GLU A 30 9.00 -13.35 -12.22
N LEU A 31 9.10 -13.50 -10.89
CA LEU A 31 9.51 -14.77 -10.30
C LEU A 31 8.52 -15.90 -10.65
N LEU A 32 7.21 -15.62 -10.61
CA LEU A 32 6.19 -16.59 -11.01
C LEU A 32 6.31 -16.98 -12.49
N LYS A 33 6.55 -16.01 -13.38
CA LYS A 33 6.80 -16.27 -14.82
C LYS A 33 8.06 -17.12 -15.04
N ALA A 34 9.07 -16.95 -14.19
CA ALA A 34 10.29 -17.77 -14.19
C ALA A 34 10.10 -19.13 -13.50
N HIS A 35 8.88 -19.53 -13.15
CA HIS A 35 8.55 -20.76 -12.44
C HIS A 35 9.22 -20.89 -11.06
N ILE A 36 9.58 -19.79 -10.44
CA ILE A 36 10.09 -19.76 -9.08
C ILE A 36 8.89 -19.77 -8.12
N PRO A 37 8.86 -20.66 -7.10
CA PRO A 37 7.75 -20.73 -6.16
C PRO A 37 7.62 -19.42 -5.36
N VAL A 38 6.47 -18.77 -5.48
CA VAL A 38 6.09 -17.58 -4.72
C VAL A 38 4.80 -17.89 -3.97
N PRO A 39 4.65 -17.51 -2.69
CA PRO A 39 3.37 -17.62 -2.01
C PRO A 39 2.27 -16.90 -2.79
N PRO A 40 1.08 -17.48 -2.94
CA PRO A 40 0.01 -16.85 -3.68
C PRO A 40 -0.46 -15.57 -2.98
N GLY A 41 -0.86 -14.58 -3.76
CA GLY A 41 -1.29 -13.29 -3.25
C GLY A 41 -1.77 -12.36 -4.35
N PHE A 42 -2.01 -11.12 -3.96
CA PHE A 42 -2.42 -10.06 -4.88
C PHE A 42 -1.85 -8.70 -4.46
N ALA A 43 -1.72 -7.82 -5.39
CA ALA A 43 -1.36 -6.42 -5.18
C ALA A 43 -2.62 -5.55 -5.14
N ILE A 44 -2.66 -4.58 -4.23
CA ILE A 44 -3.59 -3.46 -4.25
C ILE A 44 -2.89 -2.32 -4.99
N THR A 45 -3.54 -1.77 -5.99
CA THR A 45 -2.94 -0.80 -6.91
C THR A 45 -2.86 0.62 -6.31
N THR A 46 -2.01 1.46 -6.92
CA THR A 46 -1.97 2.90 -6.62
C THR A 46 -3.32 3.56 -6.87
N GLU A 47 -4.06 3.13 -7.91
CA GLU A 47 -5.40 3.66 -8.20
C GLU A 47 -6.41 3.37 -7.07
N ALA A 48 -6.26 2.24 -6.36
CA ALA A 48 -7.11 1.95 -5.20
C ALA A 48 -6.81 2.92 -4.03
N TYR A 49 -5.53 3.21 -3.80
CA TYR A 49 -5.11 4.17 -2.80
C TYR A 49 -5.58 5.60 -3.11
N GLU A 50 -5.39 6.05 -4.35
CA GLU A 50 -5.85 7.35 -4.82
C GLU A 50 -7.37 7.49 -4.69
N GLN A 51 -8.11 6.44 -5.06
CA GLN A 51 -9.57 6.42 -4.91
C GLN A 51 -9.98 6.54 -3.44
N PHE A 52 -9.32 5.81 -2.54
CA PHE A 52 -9.54 5.93 -1.10
C PHE A 52 -9.30 7.35 -0.58
N LEU A 53 -8.18 7.97 -0.94
CA LEU A 53 -7.88 9.35 -0.54
C LEU A 53 -8.93 10.33 -1.05
N LYS A 54 -9.35 10.19 -2.30
CA LYS A 54 -10.36 11.03 -2.93
C LYS A 54 -11.73 10.91 -2.25
N GLU A 55 -12.19 9.69 -1.99
CA GLU A 55 -13.49 9.42 -1.36
C GLU A 55 -13.57 9.96 0.07
N ASN A 56 -12.44 10.01 0.77
CA ASN A 56 -12.33 10.56 2.12
C ASN A 56 -11.97 12.05 2.16
N GLY A 57 -11.81 12.71 1.00
CA GLY A 57 -11.40 14.13 0.92
C GLY A 57 -9.99 14.38 1.47
N LEU A 58 -9.13 13.37 1.44
CA LEU A 58 -7.80 13.43 2.03
C LEU A 58 -6.72 13.95 1.07
N THR A 59 -6.91 13.86 -0.25
CA THR A 59 -5.89 14.23 -1.23
C THR A 59 -5.35 15.65 -0.99
N GLU A 60 -6.23 16.66 -1.09
CA GLU A 60 -5.83 18.06 -0.89
C GLU A 60 -5.39 18.35 0.55
N ARG A 61 -6.00 17.67 1.51
CA ARG A 61 -5.70 17.85 2.93
C ARG A 61 -4.29 17.36 3.28
N VAL A 62 -3.88 16.21 2.75
CA VAL A 62 -2.53 15.65 2.91
C VAL A 62 -1.51 16.55 2.24
N LEU A 63 -1.75 16.95 0.97
CA LEU A 63 -0.86 17.86 0.24
C LEU A 63 -0.68 19.19 0.97
N ALA A 64 -1.76 19.81 1.44
CA ALA A 64 -1.70 21.05 2.20
C ALA A 64 -0.90 20.92 3.50
N ARG A 65 -0.99 19.76 4.17
CA ARG A 65 -0.28 19.52 5.44
C ARG A 65 1.22 19.28 5.25
N LEU A 66 1.61 18.72 4.11
CA LEU A 66 3.02 18.48 3.77
C LEU A 66 3.70 19.70 3.13
N LYS A 67 2.89 20.59 2.54
CA LYS A 67 3.39 21.81 1.92
C LYS A 67 4.20 22.64 2.92
N ASP A 68 5.27 23.21 2.45
CA ASP A 68 6.15 24.07 3.24
C ASP A 68 6.94 23.38 4.39
N LEU A 69 6.90 22.04 4.48
CA LEU A 69 7.80 21.28 5.35
C LEU A 69 9.18 21.15 4.71
N ASP A 70 10.21 21.34 5.51
CA ASP A 70 11.58 20.99 5.17
C ASP A 70 12.20 20.03 6.18
N ASP A 71 13.30 19.38 5.82
CA ASP A 71 13.93 18.33 6.63
C ASP A 71 14.48 18.82 7.99
N SER A 72 14.64 20.12 8.19
CA SER A 72 15.06 20.72 9.47
C SER A 72 13.91 20.84 10.47
N MET A 73 12.66 20.77 10.02
CA MET A 73 11.44 20.95 10.82
C MET A 73 10.99 19.66 11.51
N VAL A 74 11.83 19.09 12.36
CA VAL A 74 11.61 17.75 12.95
C VAL A 74 10.27 17.63 13.70
N GLU A 75 9.93 18.62 14.54
CA GLU A 75 8.66 18.62 15.29
C GLU A 75 7.45 18.75 14.35
N ALA A 76 7.51 19.67 13.38
CA ALA A 76 6.43 19.86 12.40
C ALA A 76 6.21 18.61 11.52
N ILE A 77 7.28 17.90 11.17
CA ILE A 77 7.21 16.60 10.47
C ILE A 77 6.55 15.54 11.35
N HIS A 78 6.89 15.51 12.64
CA HIS A 78 6.28 14.56 13.58
C HIS A 78 4.78 14.80 13.74
N ASP A 79 4.38 16.07 13.92
CA ASP A 79 2.98 16.46 14.03
C ASP A 79 2.21 16.14 12.73
N ALA A 80 2.77 16.47 11.56
CA ALA A 80 2.17 16.15 10.27
C ALA A 80 1.99 14.64 10.07
N SER A 81 2.99 13.86 10.45
CA SER A 81 2.92 12.41 10.42
C SER A 81 1.75 11.90 11.26
N GLN A 82 1.64 12.34 12.51
CA GLN A 82 0.58 11.89 13.42
C GLN A 82 -0.81 12.25 12.91
N GLU A 83 -1.00 13.47 12.43
CA GLU A 83 -2.26 13.94 11.88
C GLU A 83 -2.66 13.15 10.63
N ILE A 84 -1.78 13.05 9.63
CA ILE A 84 -2.07 12.36 8.37
C ILE A 84 -2.35 10.88 8.60
N ARG A 85 -1.56 10.22 9.43
CA ARG A 85 -1.79 8.81 9.78
C ARG A 85 -3.15 8.62 10.44
N THR A 86 -3.51 9.48 11.39
CA THR A 86 -4.83 9.45 12.03
C THR A 86 -5.96 9.60 11.01
N TRP A 87 -5.84 10.50 10.04
CA TRP A 87 -6.87 10.68 9.01
C TRP A 87 -7.03 9.45 8.12
N ILE A 88 -5.91 8.84 7.70
CA ILE A 88 -5.92 7.65 6.85
C ILE A 88 -6.50 6.45 7.62
N GLU A 89 -6.07 6.23 8.85
CA GLU A 89 -6.52 5.09 9.66
C GLU A 89 -8.01 5.20 10.05
N ALA A 90 -8.52 6.43 10.23
CA ALA A 90 -9.94 6.70 10.47
C ALA A 90 -10.78 6.73 9.19
N GLY A 91 -10.16 6.75 8.01
CA GLY A 91 -10.85 6.80 6.73
C GLY A 91 -11.68 5.54 6.46
N SER A 92 -12.80 5.71 5.77
CA SER A 92 -13.67 4.60 5.38
C SER A 92 -13.27 4.05 4.01
N ILE A 93 -13.10 2.73 3.92
CA ILE A 93 -12.99 2.04 2.64
C ILE A 93 -14.41 1.91 2.08
N SER A 94 -14.64 2.39 0.86
CA SER A 94 -15.96 2.32 0.23
C SER A 94 -16.35 0.87 -0.08
N GLU A 95 -17.66 0.60 -0.15
CA GLU A 95 -18.18 -0.72 -0.49
C GLU A 95 -17.57 -1.29 -1.77
N THR A 96 -17.34 -0.43 -2.77
CA THR A 96 -16.69 -0.84 -4.02
C THR A 96 -15.27 -1.36 -3.80
N LEU A 97 -14.44 -0.66 -3.03
CA LEU A 97 -13.06 -1.09 -2.74
C LEU A 97 -13.05 -2.31 -1.82
N GLU A 98 -13.94 -2.32 -0.82
CA GLU A 98 -14.09 -3.45 0.10
C GLU A 98 -14.44 -4.73 -0.67
N ASP A 99 -15.39 -4.70 -1.57
CA ASP A 99 -15.78 -5.85 -2.40
C ASP A 99 -14.58 -6.39 -3.20
N PHE A 100 -13.78 -5.52 -3.82
CA PHE A 100 -12.58 -5.95 -4.54
C PHE A 100 -11.58 -6.64 -3.63
N PHE A 101 -11.29 -6.08 -2.46
CA PHE A 101 -10.30 -6.65 -1.52
C PHE A 101 -10.81 -7.95 -0.92
N ALA A 102 -12.06 -7.97 -0.47
CA ALA A 102 -12.70 -9.13 0.13
C ALA A 102 -12.81 -10.30 -0.84
N ASP A 103 -13.20 -10.05 -2.09
CA ASP A 103 -13.35 -11.10 -3.09
C ASP A 103 -12.01 -11.75 -3.43
N HIS A 104 -10.93 -10.97 -3.58
CA HIS A 104 -9.60 -11.51 -3.83
C HIS A 104 -9.07 -12.28 -2.61
N TYR A 105 -9.29 -11.80 -1.39
CA TYR A 105 -8.94 -12.51 -0.17
C TYR A 105 -9.71 -13.84 -0.03
N ARG A 106 -11.02 -13.83 -0.30
CA ARG A 106 -11.85 -15.04 -0.28
C ARG A 106 -11.44 -16.03 -1.37
N LEU A 107 -11.09 -15.52 -2.57
CA LEU A 107 -10.57 -16.35 -3.65
C LEU A 107 -9.25 -17.01 -3.24
N LEU A 108 -8.33 -16.27 -2.63
CA LEU A 108 -7.05 -16.76 -2.12
C LEU A 108 -7.28 -17.85 -1.07
N SER A 109 -8.16 -17.63 -0.11
CA SER A 109 -8.54 -18.61 0.93
C SER A 109 -9.12 -19.90 0.33
N ARG A 110 -9.95 -19.77 -0.73
CA ARG A 110 -10.49 -20.95 -1.45
C ARG A 110 -9.40 -21.72 -2.20
N ARG A 111 -8.51 -21.01 -2.92
CA ARG A 111 -7.39 -21.62 -3.68
C ARG A 111 -6.45 -22.42 -2.77
N THR A 112 -6.17 -21.92 -1.58
CA THR A 112 -5.31 -22.57 -0.59
C THR A 112 -6.05 -23.58 0.29
N ARG A 113 -7.38 -23.69 0.15
CA ARG A 113 -8.25 -24.52 0.99
C ARG A 113 -8.12 -24.23 2.50
N THR A 114 -7.80 -22.97 2.84
CA THR A 114 -7.62 -22.54 4.23
C THR A 114 -8.65 -21.45 4.55
N PRO A 115 -9.71 -21.76 5.32
CA PRO A 115 -10.67 -20.75 5.76
C PRO A 115 -9.98 -19.63 6.55
N ALA A 116 -10.33 -18.39 6.28
CA ALA A 116 -9.68 -17.22 6.89
C ALA A 116 -8.15 -17.33 6.85
N LEU A 117 -7.61 -17.54 5.65
CA LEU A 117 -6.17 -17.72 5.42
C LEU A 117 -5.37 -16.63 6.12
N PRO A 118 -4.39 -16.96 6.99
CA PRO A 118 -3.49 -15.96 7.52
C PRO A 118 -2.63 -15.38 6.39
N VAL A 119 -2.64 -14.07 6.23
CA VAL A 119 -1.83 -13.37 5.22
C VAL A 119 -0.90 -12.35 5.88
N SER A 120 0.10 -11.92 5.13
CA SER A 120 0.86 -10.72 5.46
C SER A 120 0.42 -9.58 4.55
N VAL A 121 0.15 -8.42 5.14
CA VAL A 121 -0.09 -7.17 4.42
C VAL A 121 1.18 -6.34 4.46
N ARG A 122 1.69 -5.98 3.29
CA ARG A 122 2.99 -5.31 3.15
C ARG A 122 2.90 -4.20 2.11
N SER A 123 3.63 -3.13 2.33
CA SER A 123 3.78 -2.10 1.31
C SER A 123 4.62 -2.60 0.11
N SER A 124 4.30 -2.07 -1.05
CA SER A 124 5.06 -2.23 -2.28
C SER A 124 5.11 -0.86 -2.97
N ALA A 125 5.97 0.02 -2.46
CA ALA A 125 6.05 1.38 -2.98
C ALA A 125 6.67 1.41 -4.38
N THR A 126 6.23 2.36 -5.19
CA THR A 126 6.74 2.57 -6.56
C THR A 126 8.18 3.06 -6.58
N ALA A 127 8.63 3.73 -5.50
CA ALA A 127 9.97 4.26 -5.34
C ALA A 127 10.87 3.45 -4.37
N GLU A 128 10.47 2.22 -4.00
CA GLU A 128 11.16 1.46 -2.94
C GLU A 128 12.54 0.94 -3.35
N ASP A 129 12.73 0.64 -4.63
CA ASP A 129 13.93 0.00 -5.20
C ASP A 129 14.67 0.90 -6.20
N LEU A 130 14.60 2.22 -6.06
CA LEU A 130 15.40 3.10 -6.90
C LEU A 130 16.89 2.97 -6.54
N PRO A 131 17.80 2.96 -7.54
CA PRO A 131 19.24 2.76 -7.31
C PRO A 131 19.87 3.72 -6.31
N ASP A 132 19.35 4.96 -6.25
CA ASP A 132 19.84 6.04 -5.40
C ASP A 132 18.95 6.34 -4.19
N ALA A 133 17.84 5.60 -4.03
CA ALA A 133 16.83 5.91 -3.04
C ALA A 133 16.18 4.61 -2.51
N SER A 134 16.58 4.16 -1.32
CA SER A 134 16.01 2.97 -0.69
C SER A 134 15.01 3.32 0.40
N PHE A 135 13.74 3.01 0.17
CA PHE A 135 12.70 2.99 1.20
C PHE A 135 12.72 1.71 2.06
N ALA A 136 13.77 0.90 1.95
CA ALA A 136 13.87 -0.34 2.68
C ALA A 136 13.70 -0.14 4.19
N GLY A 137 12.79 -0.88 4.81
CA GLY A 137 12.52 -0.81 6.24
C GLY A 137 11.80 0.46 6.72
N GLN A 138 11.31 1.32 5.80
CA GLN A 138 10.57 2.53 6.15
C GLN A 138 9.07 2.28 6.36
N GLN A 139 8.56 1.15 5.91
CA GLN A 139 7.16 0.83 5.85
C GLN A 139 6.83 -0.42 6.68
N GLU A 140 5.65 -0.42 7.26
CA GLU A 140 5.23 -1.46 8.19
C GLU A 140 4.75 -2.73 7.45
N THR A 141 4.92 -3.88 8.12
CA THR A 141 4.42 -5.19 7.68
C THR A 141 3.51 -5.75 8.76
N TYR A 142 2.30 -6.11 8.38
CA TYR A 142 1.32 -6.73 9.27
C TYR A 142 1.25 -8.22 8.98
N LEU A 143 1.56 -9.03 9.99
CA LEU A 143 1.60 -10.48 9.89
C LEU A 143 0.35 -11.10 10.54
N TRP A 144 0.01 -12.33 10.12
CA TRP A 144 -1.10 -13.11 10.70
C TRP A 144 -2.47 -12.43 10.58
N VAL A 145 -2.66 -11.59 9.58
CA VAL A 145 -3.94 -10.94 9.30
C VAL A 145 -4.97 -11.98 8.86
N ARG A 146 -6.12 -12.05 9.52
CA ARG A 146 -7.15 -13.05 9.27
C ARG A 146 -8.54 -12.43 9.15
N GLY A 147 -9.25 -12.78 8.09
CA GLY A 147 -10.58 -12.27 7.84
C GLY A 147 -10.56 -10.93 7.10
N VAL A 148 -11.73 -10.51 6.64
CA VAL A 148 -11.86 -9.31 5.82
C VAL A 148 -11.67 -8.06 6.67
N ASP A 149 -12.23 -8.00 7.88
CA ASP A 149 -12.15 -6.81 8.74
C ASP A 149 -10.71 -6.48 9.12
N ASP A 150 -9.94 -7.49 9.56
CA ASP A 150 -8.51 -7.32 9.87
C ASP A 150 -7.69 -6.96 8.62
N LEU A 151 -8.07 -7.49 7.45
CA LEU A 151 -7.45 -7.14 6.18
C LEU A 151 -7.65 -5.66 5.86
N LEU A 152 -8.88 -5.15 5.94
CA LEU A 152 -9.20 -3.75 5.67
C LEU A 152 -8.51 -2.80 6.65
N GLU A 153 -8.45 -3.17 7.93
CA GLU A 153 -7.70 -2.41 8.94
C GLU A 153 -6.20 -2.37 8.61
N SER A 154 -5.62 -3.53 8.27
CA SER A 154 -4.20 -3.63 7.92
C SER A 154 -3.85 -2.87 6.65
N ILE A 155 -4.75 -2.81 5.67
CA ILE A 155 -4.59 -1.99 4.45
C ILE A 155 -4.49 -0.51 4.82
N ARG A 156 -5.42 0.02 5.63
CA ARG A 156 -5.36 1.43 6.08
C ARG A 156 -4.07 1.75 6.83
N LYS A 157 -3.66 0.88 7.74
CA LYS A 157 -2.40 1.01 8.48
C LYS A 157 -1.18 0.95 7.55
N CYS A 158 -1.20 0.07 6.54
CA CYS A 158 -0.16 -0.03 5.54
C CYS A 158 -0.06 1.28 4.73
N TRP A 159 -1.18 1.85 4.30
CA TRP A 159 -1.22 3.16 3.64
C TRP A 159 -0.76 4.29 4.56
N SER A 160 -1.16 4.28 5.84
CA SER A 160 -0.71 5.30 6.80
C SER A 160 0.80 5.25 7.04
N SER A 161 1.42 4.08 6.91
CA SER A 161 2.87 3.92 7.08
C SER A 161 3.71 4.68 6.04
N LEU A 162 3.11 5.08 4.92
CA LEU A 162 3.73 5.98 3.94
C LEU A 162 4.03 7.38 4.53
N PHE A 163 3.42 7.74 5.65
CA PHE A 163 3.54 9.03 6.31
C PHE A 163 4.17 8.94 7.69
N THR A 164 5.02 7.94 7.95
CA THR A 164 5.90 7.97 9.13
C THR A 164 6.82 9.19 9.07
N PRO A 165 7.27 9.75 10.21
CA PRO A 165 8.19 10.90 10.20
C PRO A 165 9.41 10.65 9.32
N ARG A 166 9.95 9.44 9.38
CA ARG A 166 11.09 9.01 8.59
C ARG A 166 10.77 8.98 7.08
N ALA A 167 9.60 8.49 6.69
CA ALA A 167 9.17 8.46 5.29
C ALA A 167 8.92 9.87 4.73
N ILE A 168 8.39 10.79 5.55
CA ILE A 168 8.22 12.19 5.18
C ILE A 168 9.58 12.86 4.99
N SER A 169 10.48 12.79 5.98
CA SER A 169 11.83 13.35 5.88
C SER A 169 12.59 12.82 4.66
N TYR A 170 12.47 11.52 4.41
CA TYR A 170 13.14 10.90 3.26
C TYR A 170 12.64 11.49 1.93
N ARG A 171 11.32 11.62 1.74
CA ARG A 171 10.76 12.22 0.51
C ARG A 171 11.19 13.68 0.33
N ILE A 172 11.18 14.46 1.40
CA ILE A 172 11.65 15.86 1.36
C ILE A 172 13.11 15.91 0.88
N ARG A 173 14.00 15.08 1.43
CA ARG A 173 15.41 15.02 1.03
C ARG A 173 15.62 14.63 -0.42
N MET A 174 14.80 13.72 -0.91
CA MET A 174 14.90 13.19 -2.27
C MET A 174 14.15 14.05 -3.29
N GLY A 175 13.41 15.09 -2.84
CA GLY A 175 12.61 15.95 -3.72
C GLY A 175 11.43 15.22 -4.36
N PHE A 176 10.87 14.22 -3.69
CA PHE A 176 9.64 13.56 -4.13
C PHE A 176 8.44 14.30 -3.57
N ASP A 177 7.49 14.62 -4.46
CA ASP A 177 6.20 15.21 -4.13
C ASP A 177 5.25 14.21 -3.45
#